data_c659bcfafcdead9e531bf034d2ac4acf
#
_entry.id   c659bcfafcdead9e531bf034d2ac4acf
#
_cell.length_a   1.000
_cell.length_b   1.000
_cell.length_c   1.000
_cell.angle_alpha   90.00
_cell.angle_beta   90.00
_cell.angle_gamma   90.00
#
_symmetry.space_group_name_H-M   'P 1'
#
loop_
_entity.id
_entity.type
_entity.pdbx_description
1 polymer ?
#
loop_
_entity_poly.entity_id
_entity_poly.type
_entity_poly.pdbx_seq_one_letter_code
_entity_poly.pdbx_strand_id
1 'polypeptide(L)'
;SKAVCQEILRVILNDKKLIVEEVISEDSIANIFGRAVRLDALCTLGNGALCNIEIQKENVNDDVRRVRYNASSIVSRFSEKGQKFSEIPDVIVVYISEYDVFRLGRTIYHIDSVIRETNTTVDDGLSRVFVNTQYADTDNTDVGKLMKCFLQKEIDNDKFPELSDRLSYFKNDGKGVDSMCDIIKDYAKEYAKEYAEERAAEMLVNNIETLAKKIGTVEEACDMLNITEQQYENAKALLEKTLTV
;
A
#
# COMPACT_ATOMS: atom_id res chain seq x y z
N SER A 1 3.05 -4.98 -7.26
CA SER A 1 4.02 -4.14 -8.01
C SER A 1 3.50 -2.72 -8.11
N LYS A 2 4.40 -1.75 -8.13
CA LYS A 2 4.08 -0.33 -8.34
C LYS A 2 3.17 -0.13 -9.56
N ALA A 3 3.48 -0.82 -10.67
CA ALA A 3 2.71 -0.77 -11.90
C ALA A 3 1.27 -1.28 -11.72
N VAL A 4 1.08 -2.37 -11.01
CA VAL A 4 -0.26 -2.92 -10.71
C VAL A 4 -1.09 -1.96 -9.84
N CYS A 5 -0.50 -1.40 -8.77
CA CYS A 5 -1.20 -0.40 -7.96
C CYS A 5 -1.59 0.82 -8.79
N GLN A 6 -0.68 1.29 -9.66
CA GLN A 6 -0.92 2.41 -10.55
C GLN A 6 -2.05 2.11 -11.57
N GLU A 7 -2.08 0.93 -12.15
CA GLU A 7 -3.14 0.50 -13.07
C GLU A 7 -4.50 0.47 -12.36
N ILE A 8 -4.59 -0.14 -11.19
CA ILE A 8 -5.80 -0.19 -10.36
C ILE A 8 -6.28 1.22 -10.00
N LEU A 9 -5.39 2.05 -9.47
CA LEU A 9 -5.73 3.39 -9.01
C LEU A 9 -6.14 4.33 -10.15
N ARG A 10 -5.53 4.22 -11.33
CA ARG A 10 -5.94 4.98 -12.52
C ARG A 10 -7.39 4.73 -12.92
N VAL A 11 -7.83 3.48 -12.78
CA VAL A 11 -9.21 3.10 -13.12
C VAL A 11 -10.18 3.55 -12.02
N ILE A 12 -9.88 3.25 -10.77
CA ILE A 12 -10.78 3.53 -9.65
C ILE A 12 -10.95 5.04 -9.42
N LEU A 13 -9.84 5.80 -9.48
CA LEU A 13 -9.85 7.25 -9.30
C LEU A 13 -10.13 8.02 -10.59
N ASN A 14 -10.34 7.31 -11.71
CA ASN A 14 -10.58 7.87 -13.03
C ASN A 14 -9.53 8.94 -13.45
N ASP A 15 -8.28 8.70 -13.08
CA ASP A 15 -7.15 9.57 -13.43
C ASP A 15 -6.09 8.80 -14.23
N LYS A 16 -6.12 8.95 -15.55
CA LYS A 16 -5.17 8.30 -16.46
C LYS A 16 -3.72 8.79 -16.32
N LYS A 17 -3.52 9.96 -15.70
CA LYS A 17 -2.20 10.57 -15.50
C LYS A 17 -1.62 10.26 -14.11
N LEU A 18 -2.39 9.61 -13.24
CA LEU A 18 -1.93 9.24 -11.91
C LEU A 18 -0.62 8.46 -11.99
N ILE A 19 0.33 8.86 -11.18
CA ILE A 19 1.63 8.21 -11.00
C ILE A 19 1.69 7.70 -9.56
N VAL A 20 2.06 6.44 -9.39
CA VAL A 20 2.45 5.89 -8.09
C VAL A 20 3.96 5.98 -8.01
N GLU A 21 4.50 6.69 -7.04
CA GLU A 21 5.95 6.83 -6.85
C GLU A 21 6.52 5.70 -6.00
N GLU A 22 5.82 5.37 -4.93
CA GLU A 22 6.22 4.34 -3.98
C GLU A 22 5.02 3.51 -3.54
N VAL A 23 5.27 2.25 -3.19
CA VAL A 23 4.28 1.36 -2.57
C VAL A 23 4.92 0.71 -1.37
N ILE A 24 4.35 0.95 -0.19
CA ILE A 24 4.69 0.27 1.05
C ILE A 24 3.60 -0.77 1.31
N SER A 25 4.00 -2.04 1.34
CA SER A 25 3.08 -3.16 1.51
C SER A 25 3.03 -3.60 2.97
N GLU A 26 1.86 -4.01 3.45
CA GLU A 26 1.63 -4.46 4.84
C GLU A 26 2.24 -3.52 5.90
N ASP A 27 2.11 -2.23 5.67
CA ASP A 27 2.63 -1.22 6.58
C ASP A 27 1.90 -1.28 7.92
N SER A 28 2.66 -1.43 9.00
CA SER A 28 2.10 -1.48 10.35
C SER A 28 2.31 -0.14 11.04
N ILE A 29 1.22 0.59 11.25
CA ILE A 29 1.23 1.80 12.06
C ILE A 29 1.05 1.41 13.52
N ALA A 30 2.15 1.43 14.27
CA ALA A 30 2.10 1.23 15.71
C ALA A 30 1.41 2.42 16.38
N ASN A 31 0.40 2.15 17.20
CA ASN A 31 -0.25 3.17 18.01
C ASN A 31 0.05 2.89 19.48
N ILE A 32 0.79 3.80 20.12
CA ILE A 32 1.20 3.67 21.53
C ILE A 32 -0.01 3.72 22.48
N PHE A 33 -1.10 4.36 22.06
CA PHE A 33 -2.29 4.60 22.87
C PHE A 33 -3.55 3.88 22.39
N GLY A 34 -3.46 3.06 21.34
CA GLY A 34 -4.64 2.44 20.75
C GLY A 34 -4.34 1.22 19.88
N ARG A 35 -5.31 0.87 19.05
CA ARG A 35 -5.20 -0.28 18.16
C ARG A 35 -4.19 0.01 17.03
N ALA A 36 -3.20 -0.85 16.88
CA ALA A 36 -2.31 -0.81 15.71
C ALA A 36 -3.11 -1.06 14.41
N VAL A 37 -2.69 -0.43 13.35
CA VAL A 37 -3.27 -0.59 12.01
C VAL A 37 -2.27 -1.33 11.13
N ARG A 38 -2.75 -2.31 10.38
CA ARG A 38 -2.02 -2.94 9.30
C ARG A 38 -2.71 -2.53 8.00
N LEU A 39 -1.97 -1.86 7.12
CA LEU A 39 -2.43 -1.42 5.81
C LEU A 39 -2.03 -2.48 4.76
N ASP A 40 -2.94 -2.85 3.87
CA ASP A 40 -2.61 -3.83 2.83
C ASP A 40 -1.62 -3.26 1.81
N ALA A 41 -1.84 -2.05 1.31
CA ALA A 41 -0.87 -1.32 0.49
C ALA A 41 -1.02 0.19 0.65
N LEU A 42 0.04 0.88 1.04
CA LEU A 42 0.10 2.34 1.09
C LEU A 42 0.96 2.86 -0.06
N CYS A 43 0.37 3.68 -0.91
CA CYS A 43 1.01 4.26 -2.08
C CYS A 43 1.29 5.76 -1.86
N THR A 44 2.46 6.23 -2.25
CA THR A 44 2.73 7.66 -2.44
C THR A 44 2.45 8.00 -3.90
N LEU A 45 1.62 9.02 -4.13
CA LEU A 45 1.26 9.48 -5.47
C LEU A 45 2.16 10.63 -5.92
N GLY A 46 2.29 10.82 -7.24
CA GLY A 46 3.15 11.85 -7.83
C GLY A 46 2.79 13.30 -7.48
N ASN A 47 1.61 13.54 -6.91
CA ASN A 47 1.21 14.84 -6.35
C ASN A 47 1.47 14.95 -4.84
N GLY A 48 2.11 13.96 -4.23
CA GLY A 48 2.39 13.89 -2.80
C GLY A 48 1.26 13.34 -1.94
N ALA A 49 0.09 13.04 -2.49
CA ALA A 49 -1.00 12.42 -1.74
C ALA A 49 -0.66 10.96 -1.37
N LEU A 50 -1.21 10.50 -0.26
CA LEU A 50 -1.09 9.12 0.20
C LEU A 50 -2.36 8.35 -0.14
N CYS A 51 -2.22 7.19 -0.77
CA CYS A 51 -3.36 6.35 -1.14
C CYS A 51 -3.22 4.96 -0.51
N ASN A 52 -4.14 4.62 0.39
CA ASN A 52 -4.22 3.30 0.99
C ASN A 52 -5.20 2.43 0.21
N ILE A 53 -4.75 1.24 -0.23
CA ILE A 53 -5.60 0.21 -0.83
C ILE A 53 -5.84 -0.86 0.23
N GLU A 54 -7.10 -1.10 0.56
CA GLU A 54 -7.56 -2.13 1.50
C GLU A 54 -8.41 -3.16 0.77
N ILE A 55 -8.22 -4.44 1.04
CA ILE A 55 -8.98 -5.52 0.42
C ILE A 55 -9.63 -6.39 1.48
N GLN A 56 -10.96 -6.48 1.45
CA GLN A 56 -11.75 -7.21 2.44
C GLN A 56 -12.68 -8.23 1.79
N LYS A 57 -12.54 -9.49 2.21
CA LYS A 57 -13.40 -10.59 1.76
C LYS A 57 -14.62 -10.76 2.66
N GLU A 58 -14.45 -10.67 3.97
CA GLU A 58 -15.50 -10.95 4.95
C GLU A 58 -16.20 -9.68 5.40
N ASN A 59 -17.53 -9.71 5.46
CA ASN A 59 -18.33 -8.62 5.97
C ASN A 59 -18.41 -8.69 7.51
N VAL A 60 -17.69 -7.79 8.18
CA VAL A 60 -17.69 -7.66 9.65
C VAL A 60 -18.51 -6.47 10.15
N ASN A 61 -19.23 -5.78 9.24
CA ASN A 61 -20.09 -4.62 9.52
C ASN A 61 -19.38 -3.42 10.21
N ASP A 62 -18.06 -3.30 10.05
CA ASP A 62 -17.27 -2.19 10.61
C ASP A 62 -16.52 -1.37 9.54
N ASP A 63 -16.75 -1.66 8.27
CA ASP A 63 -16.00 -1.18 7.12
C ASP A 63 -15.79 0.34 7.08
N VAL A 64 -16.86 1.12 7.22
CA VAL A 64 -16.78 2.59 7.20
C VAL A 64 -15.97 3.13 8.39
N ARG A 65 -16.07 2.49 9.55
CA ARG A 65 -15.32 2.89 10.74
C ARG A 65 -13.85 2.49 10.62
N ARG A 66 -13.58 1.35 10.00
CA ARG A 66 -12.22 0.87 9.70
C ARG A 66 -11.53 1.84 8.75
N VAL A 67 -12.15 2.17 7.63
CA VAL A 67 -11.64 3.15 6.65
C VAL A 67 -11.33 4.50 7.32
N ARG A 68 -12.24 5.01 8.17
CA ARG A 68 -12.00 6.23 8.94
C ARG A 68 -10.79 6.09 9.87
N TYR A 69 -10.67 4.97 10.56
CA TYR A 69 -9.56 4.73 11.50
C TYR A 69 -8.22 4.65 10.77
N ASN A 70 -8.16 3.93 9.64
CA ASN A 70 -6.98 3.81 8.82
C ASN A 70 -6.54 5.18 8.28
N ALA A 71 -7.47 5.97 7.72
CA ALA A 71 -7.19 7.32 7.26
C ALA A 71 -6.60 8.21 8.36
N SER A 72 -7.21 8.21 9.55
CA SER A 72 -6.73 9.00 10.70
C SER A 72 -5.34 8.56 11.15
N SER A 73 -5.05 7.26 11.11
CA SER A 73 -3.74 6.70 11.48
C SER A 73 -2.66 7.11 10.48
N ILE A 74 -2.98 7.12 9.19
CA ILE A 74 -2.06 7.59 8.13
C ILE A 74 -1.76 9.08 8.33
N VAL A 75 -2.79 9.92 8.45
CA VAL A 75 -2.62 11.36 8.72
C VAL A 75 -1.72 11.59 9.94
N SER A 76 -1.99 10.89 11.04
CA SER A 76 -1.19 11.02 12.27
C SER A 76 0.27 10.61 12.08
N ARG A 77 0.53 9.56 11.31
CA ARG A 77 1.89 9.07 11.06
C ARG A 77 2.72 10.00 10.18
N PHE A 78 2.09 10.59 9.17
CA PHE A 78 2.77 11.44 8.19
C PHE A 78 2.67 12.94 8.52
N SER A 79 2.23 13.27 9.74
CA SER A 79 2.24 14.63 10.27
C SER A 79 3.42 14.84 11.20
N GLU A 80 4.16 15.93 11.00
CA GLU A 80 5.31 16.26 11.80
C GLU A 80 5.00 17.35 12.86
N LYS A 81 5.73 17.33 13.98
CA LYS A 81 5.57 18.34 15.03
C LYS A 81 5.91 19.74 14.50
N GLY A 82 4.94 20.64 14.53
CA GLY A 82 5.09 22.02 14.07
C GLY A 82 4.80 22.23 12.59
N GLN A 83 4.47 21.19 11.85
CA GLN A 83 3.99 21.27 10.48
C GLN A 83 2.64 22.01 10.42
N LYS A 84 2.43 22.82 9.39
CA LYS A 84 1.13 23.47 9.15
C LYS A 84 0.12 22.45 8.65
N PHE A 85 -1.14 22.59 9.03
CA PHE A 85 -2.20 21.69 8.57
C PHE A 85 -2.35 21.68 7.05
N SER A 86 -2.06 22.78 6.36
CA SER A 86 -2.06 22.86 4.90
C SER A 86 -0.92 22.11 4.19
N GLU A 87 0.07 21.63 4.95
CA GLU A 87 1.23 20.90 4.45
C GLU A 87 1.11 19.38 4.74
N ILE A 88 0.05 18.98 5.47
CA ILE A 88 -0.22 17.57 5.72
C ILE A 88 -0.69 16.93 4.40
N PRO A 89 -0.14 15.78 4.00
CA PRO A 89 -0.55 15.12 2.75
C PRO A 89 -2.03 14.77 2.73
N ASP A 90 -2.66 14.92 1.57
CA ASP A 90 -4.00 14.40 1.34
C ASP A 90 -3.98 12.86 1.43
N VAL A 91 -5.06 12.30 1.94
CA VAL A 91 -5.21 10.86 2.12
C VAL A 91 -6.40 10.34 1.33
N ILE A 92 -6.15 9.35 0.50
CA ILE A 92 -7.17 8.61 -0.24
C ILE A 92 -7.23 7.19 0.33
N VAL A 93 -8.41 6.70 0.67
CA VAL A 93 -8.59 5.29 1.04
C VAL A 93 -9.48 4.62 0.00
N VAL A 94 -8.91 3.67 -0.73
CA VAL A 94 -9.62 2.78 -1.66
C VAL A 94 -9.89 1.47 -0.95
N TYR A 95 -11.16 1.20 -0.67
CA TYR A 95 -11.62 0.00 0.01
C TYR A 95 -12.31 -0.93 -0.97
N ILE A 96 -11.71 -2.07 -1.26
CA ILE A 96 -12.21 -3.08 -2.20
C ILE A 96 -12.80 -4.24 -1.41
N SER A 97 -14.08 -4.59 -1.67
CA SER A 97 -14.78 -5.67 -0.98
C SER A 97 -15.46 -6.62 -1.95
N GLU A 98 -15.74 -7.87 -1.49
CA GLU A 98 -16.53 -8.82 -2.27
C GLU A 98 -18.05 -8.52 -2.21
N TYR A 99 -18.48 -7.63 -1.32
CA TYR A 99 -19.87 -7.28 -1.03
C TYR A 99 -20.09 -5.77 -1.09
N ASP A 100 -21.32 -5.36 -1.38
CA ASP A 100 -21.74 -3.95 -1.35
C ASP A 100 -21.94 -3.47 0.11
N VAL A 101 -20.97 -2.72 0.61
CA VAL A 101 -20.94 -2.17 2.00
C VAL A 101 -22.21 -1.34 2.30
N PHE A 102 -22.72 -0.61 1.32
CA PHE A 102 -23.88 0.30 1.49
C PHE A 102 -25.19 -0.32 1.09
N ARG A 103 -25.19 -1.44 0.36
CA ARG A 103 -26.39 -2.11 -0.15
C ARG A 103 -27.27 -1.20 -1.03
N LEU A 104 -26.63 -0.31 -1.80
CA LEU A 104 -27.29 0.63 -2.69
C LEU A 104 -27.21 0.24 -4.18
N GLY A 105 -26.65 -0.94 -4.48
CA GLY A 105 -26.67 -1.53 -5.82
C GLY A 105 -25.66 -0.90 -6.80
N ARG A 106 -24.53 -0.38 -6.32
CA ARG A 106 -23.50 0.20 -7.18
C ARG A 106 -22.13 -0.46 -6.95
N THR A 107 -21.34 -0.52 -8.01
CA THR A 107 -19.96 -1.06 -7.97
C THR A 107 -19.01 -0.15 -7.23
N ILE A 108 -19.21 1.18 -7.30
CA ILE A 108 -18.34 2.19 -6.70
C ILE A 108 -19.15 3.27 -5.98
N TYR A 109 -18.60 3.72 -4.84
CA TYR A 109 -19.14 4.82 -4.04
C TYR A 109 -17.99 5.76 -3.64
N HIS A 110 -18.22 7.06 -3.79
CA HIS A 110 -17.34 8.11 -3.28
C HIS A 110 -17.99 8.72 -2.04
N ILE A 111 -17.20 8.94 -1.00
CA ILE A 111 -17.64 9.57 0.23
C ILE A 111 -16.80 10.81 0.48
N ASP A 112 -17.43 11.95 0.41
CA ASP A 112 -16.84 13.26 0.64
C ASP A 112 -17.46 13.93 1.88
N SER A 113 -16.76 14.93 2.40
CA SER A 113 -17.31 15.82 3.42
C SER A 113 -18.24 16.84 2.79
N VAL A 114 -19.43 17.05 3.38
CA VAL A 114 -20.46 17.94 2.83
C VAL A 114 -20.98 18.88 3.91
N ILE A 115 -21.09 20.16 3.58
CA ILE A 115 -21.84 21.15 4.38
C ILE A 115 -23.34 20.89 4.15
N ARG A 116 -24.04 20.44 5.18
CA ARG A 116 -25.45 20.03 5.07
C ARG A 116 -26.37 21.16 4.63
N GLU A 117 -26.12 22.37 5.12
CA GLU A 117 -26.94 23.54 4.90
C GLU A 117 -26.94 24.00 3.44
N THR A 118 -25.86 23.75 2.73
CA THR A 118 -25.67 24.19 1.34
C THR A 118 -25.55 23.04 0.34
N ASN A 119 -25.41 21.82 0.84
CA ASN A 119 -25.10 20.63 0.05
C ASN A 119 -23.81 20.79 -0.79
N THR A 120 -22.85 21.54 -0.24
CA THR A 120 -21.56 21.82 -0.90
C THR A 120 -20.49 20.85 -0.39
N THR A 121 -19.76 20.20 -1.30
CA THR A 121 -18.60 19.38 -0.96
C THR A 121 -17.48 20.25 -0.45
N VAL A 122 -16.79 19.78 0.59
CA VAL A 122 -15.63 20.43 1.19
C VAL A 122 -14.41 19.55 0.92
N ASP A 123 -13.38 20.17 0.38
CA ASP A 123 -12.06 19.56 0.29
C ASP A 123 -11.35 19.70 1.65
N ASP A 124 -11.31 18.59 2.38
CA ASP A 124 -10.66 18.47 3.69
C ASP A 124 -9.39 17.60 3.63
N GLY A 125 -8.93 17.28 2.42
CA GLY A 125 -7.76 16.43 2.18
C GLY A 125 -8.04 14.93 2.41
N LEU A 126 -9.31 14.51 2.59
CA LEU A 126 -9.69 13.10 2.78
C LEU A 126 -10.70 12.63 1.75
N SER A 127 -10.29 11.66 0.91
CA SER A 127 -11.17 10.97 -0.03
C SER A 127 -11.33 9.49 0.35
N ARG A 128 -12.54 8.98 0.29
CA ARG A 128 -12.85 7.58 0.60
C ARG A 128 -13.64 6.98 -0.55
N VAL A 129 -13.08 5.93 -1.15
CA VAL A 129 -13.67 5.24 -2.29
C VAL A 129 -13.92 3.80 -1.93
N PHE A 130 -15.19 3.38 -1.97
CA PHE A 130 -15.59 2.00 -1.74
C PHE A 130 -15.92 1.35 -3.08
N VAL A 131 -15.29 0.23 -3.37
CA VAL A 131 -15.49 -0.53 -4.60
C VAL A 131 -15.82 -1.96 -4.24
N ASN A 132 -16.72 -2.61 -4.98
CA ASN A 132 -17.05 -3.99 -4.72
C ASN A 132 -17.11 -4.84 -5.98
N THR A 133 -16.89 -6.15 -5.82
CA THR A 133 -16.96 -7.11 -6.92
C THR A 133 -18.37 -7.68 -7.13
N GLN A 134 -19.32 -7.39 -6.23
CA GLN A 134 -20.67 -7.96 -6.24
C GLN A 134 -21.41 -7.71 -7.55
N TYR A 135 -21.17 -6.57 -8.19
CA TYR A 135 -21.86 -6.19 -9.44
C TYR A 135 -20.93 -6.21 -10.66
N ALA A 136 -19.76 -6.81 -10.55
CA ALA A 136 -18.74 -6.84 -11.61
C ALA A 136 -19.25 -7.42 -12.95
N ASP A 137 -20.12 -8.42 -12.89
CA ASP A 137 -20.68 -9.06 -14.11
C ASP A 137 -21.72 -8.21 -14.84
N THR A 138 -22.39 -7.29 -14.15
CA THR A 138 -23.44 -6.43 -14.70
C THR A 138 -22.98 -5.01 -14.98
N ASP A 139 -21.84 -4.60 -14.41
CA ASP A 139 -21.26 -3.28 -14.61
C ASP A 139 -20.29 -3.26 -15.80
N ASN A 140 -20.68 -2.62 -16.89
CA ASN A 140 -19.87 -2.49 -18.10
C ASN A 140 -18.85 -1.35 -18.08
N THR A 141 -18.76 -0.61 -16.96
CA THR A 141 -17.75 0.44 -16.77
C THR A 141 -16.34 -0.14 -16.67
N ASP A 142 -15.33 0.71 -16.74
CA ASP A 142 -13.95 0.30 -16.55
C ASP A 142 -13.70 -0.25 -15.13
N VAL A 143 -14.38 0.32 -14.13
CA VAL A 143 -14.34 -0.18 -12.76
C VAL A 143 -14.98 -1.57 -12.67
N GLY A 144 -16.14 -1.79 -13.30
CA GLY A 144 -16.77 -3.11 -13.34
C GLY A 144 -15.88 -4.16 -13.99
N LYS A 145 -15.24 -3.82 -15.13
CA LYS A 145 -14.28 -4.70 -15.81
C LYS A 145 -13.05 -5.01 -14.95
N LEU A 146 -12.53 -4.01 -14.22
CA LEU A 146 -11.45 -4.21 -13.27
C LEU A 146 -11.89 -5.14 -12.13
N MET A 147 -13.07 -4.90 -11.54
CA MET A 147 -13.59 -5.75 -10.46
C MET A 147 -13.83 -7.19 -10.92
N LYS A 148 -14.19 -7.39 -12.19
CA LYS A 148 -14.31 -8.74 -12.77
C LYS A 148 -12.96 -9.47 -12.77
N CYS A 149 -11.85 -8.77 -12.97
CA CYS A 149 -10.52 -9.35 -12.86
C CYS A 149 -10.24 -9.88 -11.44
N PHE A 150 -10.77 -9.26 -10.40
CA PHE A 150 -10.61 -9.72 -9.02
C PHE A 150 -11.31 -11.07 -8.73
N LEU A 151 -12.31 -11.44 -9.55
CA LEU A 151 -13.04 -12.71 -9.43
C LEU A 151 -12.43 -13.84 -10.26
N GLN A 152 -11.55 -13.53 -11.21
CA GLN A 152 -11.00 -14.48 -12.16
C GLN A 152 -9.70 -15.09 -11.66
N LYS A 153 -9.56 -16.42 -11.82
CA LYS A 153 -8.29 -17.13 -11.57
C LYS A 153 -7.26 -16.89 -12.68
N GLU A 154 -7.69 -16.50 -13.85
CA GLU A 154 -6.88 -16.23 -15.03
C GLU A 154 -7.33 -14.91 -15.62
N ILE A 155 -6.39 -13.96 -15.74
CA ILE A 155 -6.63 -12.72 -16.42
C ILE A 155 -5.73 -12.70 -17.64
N ASP A 156 -6.36 -12.71 -18.81
CA ASP A 156 -5.77 -12.36 -20.08
C ASP A 156 -6.60 -11.19 -20.61
N ASN A 157 -6.20 -9.98 -20.26
CA ASN A 157 -6.99 -8.79 -20.54
C ASN A 157 -6.08 -7.65 -20.98
N ASP A 158 -6.08 -7.40 -22.31
CA ASP A 158 -5.30 -6.33 -22.93
C ASP A 158 -5.49 -4.95 -22.28
N LYS A 159 -6.61 -4.75 -21.61
CA LYS A 159 -6.91 -3.49 -20.91
C LYS A 159 -6.17 -3.35 -19.59
N PHE A 160 -5.79 -4.47 -18.97
CA PHE A 160 -5.10 -4.51 -17.69
C PHE A 160 -3.84 -5.39 -17.79
N PRO A 161 -2.85 -4.95 -18.59
CA PRO A 161 -1.66 -5.76 -18.88
C PRO A 161 -0.81 -6.02 -17.63
N GLU A 162 -0.64 -5.05 -16.74
CA GLU A 162 0.16 -5.20 -15.53
C GLU A 162 -0.44 -6.24 -14.57
N LEU A 163 -1.78 -6.27 -14.45
CA LEU A 163 -2.51 -7.28 -13.71
C LEU A 163 -2.38 -8.66 -14.34
N SER A 164 -2.50 -8.74 -15.67
CA SER A 164 -2.41 -9.98 -16.44
C SER A 164 -1.02 -10.61 -16.34
N ASP A 165 0.02 -9.81 -16.55
CA ASP A 165 1.41 -10.26 -16.45
C ASP A 165 1.76 -10.76 -15.05
N ARG A 166 1.30 -10.04 -14.03
CA ARG A 166 1.59 -10.42 -12.63
C ARG A 166 0.91 -11.72 -12.23
N LEU A 167 -0.32 -11.95 -12.65
CA LEU A 167 -1.02 -13.23 -12.43
C LEU A 167 -0.32 -14.40 -13.12
N SER A 168 0.15 -14.18 -14.34
CA SER A 168 0.90 -15.19 -15.09
C SER A 168 2.20 -15.56 -14.38
N TYR A 169 2.89 -14.60 -13.79
CA TYR A 169 4.12 -14.82 -13.01
C TYR A 169 3.87 -15.74 -11.80
N PHE A 170 2.86 -15.47 -10.98
CA PHE A 170 2.55 -16.27 -9.79
C PHE A 170 2.15 -17.71 -10.11
N LYS A 171 1.54 -17.95 -11.26
CA LYS A 171 1.22 -19.31 -11.73
C LYS A 171 2.45 -20.12 -12.09
N ASN A 172 3.42 -19.51 -12.75
CA ASN A 172 4.64 -20.16 -13.18
C ASN A 172 5.56 -20.50 -12.00
N ASP A 173 5.47 -19.76 -10.89
CA ASP A 173 6.27 -19.98 -9.67
C ASP A 173 5.70 -21.08 -8.74
N GLY A 174 4.62 -21.75 -9.12
CA GLY A 174 4.01 -22.84 -8.35
C GLY A 174 3.33 -22.42 -7.05
N LYS A 175 3.23 -21.11 -6.78
CA LYS A 175 2.42 -20.55 -5.70
C LYS A 175 0.98 -20.48 -6.19
N GLY A 176 0.17 -21.50 -5.87
CA GLY A 176 -1.26 -21.51 -6.17
C GLY A 176 -1.97 -20.35 -5.48
N VAL A 177 -2.21 -19.29 -6.23
CA VAL A 177 -2.92 -18.11 -5.71
C VAL A 177 -4.38 -18.22 -6.11
N ASP A 178 -5.26 -18.31 -5.11
CA ASP A 178 -6.68 -18.58 -5.34
C ASP A 178 -7.48 -17.34 -5.79
N SER A 179 -6.94 -16.12 -5.61
CA SER A 179 -7.62 -14.88 -5.99
C SER A 179 -6.66 -13.71 -6.18
N MET A 180 -7.12 -12.64 -6.87
CA MET A 180 -6.40 -11.36 -6.98
C MET A 180 -6.09 -10.75 -5.59
N CYS A 181 -6.99 -10.93 -4.63
CA CYS A 181 -6.77 -10.48 -3.25
C CYS A 181 -5.55 -11.14 -2.62
N ASP A 182 -5.33 -12.43 -2.87
CA ASP A 182 -4.19 -13.16 -2.34
C ASP A 182 -2.90 -12.73 -3.06
N ILE A 183 -2.96 -12.42 -4.35
CA ILE A 183 -1.84 -11.89 -5.13
C ILE A 183 -1.37 -10.55 -4.57
N ILE A 184 -2.29 -9.62 -4.31
CA ILE A 184 -1.94 -8.31 -3.76
C ILE A 184 -1.36 -8.48 -2.35
N LYS A 185 -1.95 -9.38 -1.53
CA LYS A 185 -1.47 -9.67 -0.17
C LYS A 185 -0.12 -10.40 -0.16
N ASP A 186 0.11 -11.37 -1.04
CA ASP A 186 1.38 -12.09 -1.10
C ASP A 186 2.51 -11.22 -1.67
N TYR A 187 2.20 -10.39 -2.66
CA TYR A 187 3.13 -9.38 -3.13
C TYR A 187 3.49 -8.39 -2.02
N ALA A 188 2.48 -7.96 -1.26
CA ALA A 188 2.67 -7.12 -0.09
C ALA A 188 3.65 -7.74 0.91
N LYS A 189 3.54 -9.05 1.19
CA LYS A 189 4.44 -9.79 2.09
C LYS A 189 5.87 -9.92 1.54
N GLU A 190 6.01 -10.21 0.26
CA GLU A 190 7.34 -10.32 -0.37
C GLU A 190 8.09 -8.99 -0.33
N TYR A 191 7.42 -7.90 -0.73
CA TYR A 191 8.02 -6.57 -0.73
C TYR A 191 8.30 -6.05 0.69
N ALA A 192 7.39 -6.28 1.65
CA ALA A 192 7.62 -5.92 3.05
C ALA A 192 8.81 -6.66 3.65
N LYS A 193 9.06 -7.89 3.22
CA LYS A 193 10.24 -8.66 3.64
C LYS A 193 11.52 -8.07 3.03
N GLU A 194 11.54 -7.80 1.74
CA GLU A 194 12.68 -7.18 1.06
C GLU A 194 13.00 -5.79 1.65
N TYR A 195 11.97 -4.94 1.85
CA TYR A 195 12.13 -3.63 2.46
C TYR A 195 12.60 -3.69 3.93
N ALA A 196 12.09 -4.65 4.70
CA ALA A 196 12.54 -4.85 6.08
C ALA A 196 13.99 -5.35 6.14
N GLU A 197 14.41 -6.22 5.22
CA GLU A 197 15.78 -6.68 5.09
C GLU A 197 16.71 -5.52 4.67
N GLU A 198 16.31 -4.69 3.72
CA GLU A 198 17.03 -3.50 3.28
C GLU A 198 17.19 -2.46 4.41
N ARG A 199 16.09 -2.14 5.10
CA ARG A 199 16.12 -1.22 6.26
C ARG A 199 16.96 -1.76 7.39
N ALA A 200 16.90 -3.05 7.68
CA ALA A 200 17.72 -3.68 8.69
C ALA A 200 19.21 -3.62 8.30
N ALA A 201 19.52 -3.85 7.02
CA ALA A 201 20.87 -3.71 6.49
C ALA A 201 21.38 -2.27 6.57
N GLU A 202 20.55 -1.27 6.21
CA GLU A 202 20.89 0.15 6.31
C GLU A 202 21.20 0.55 7.77
N MET A 203 20.33 0.18 8.70
CA MET A 203 20.54 0.45 10.13
C MET A 203 21.82 -0.22 10.66
N LEU A 204 22.06 -1.49 10.27
CA LEU A 204 23.21 -2.24 10.68
C LEU A 204 24.51 -1.60 10.17
N VAL A 205 24.59 -1.29 8.87
CA VAL A 205 25.76 -0.62 8.26
C VAL A 205 26.01 0.72 8.90
N ASN A 206 24.98 1.57 9.03
CA ASN A 206 25.08 2.90 9.64
C ASN A 206 25.55 2.85 11.11
N ASN A 207 25.07 1.89 11.89
CA ASN A 207 25.47 1.73 13.28
C ASN A 207 26.95 1.31 13.39
N ILE A 208 27.38 0.34 12.59
CA ILE A 208 28.76 -0.13 12.58
C ILE A 208 29.71 0.96 12.11
N GLU A 209 29.41 1.65 11.00
CA GLU A 209 30.24 2.74 10.49
C GLU A 209 30.33 3.92 11.46
N THR A 210 29.21 4.26 12.13
CA THR A 210 29.19 5.33 13.13
C THR A 210 30.03 4.97 14.35
N LEU A 211 29.99 3.71 14.78
CA LEU A 211 30.78 3.21 15.89
C LEU A 211 32.26 3.11 15.51
N ALA A 212 32.58 2.58 14.35
CA ALA A 212 33.96 2.44 13.83
C ALA A 212 34.67 3.80 13.73
N LYS A 213 33.95 4.87 13.35
CA LYS A 213 34.49 6.26 13.37
C LYS A 213 34.91 6.73 14.76
N LYS A 214 34.32 6.18 15.83
CA LYS A 214 34.61 6.55 17.22
C LYS A 214 35.71 5.68 17.86
N ILE A 215 35.77 4.40 17.51
CA ILE A 215 36.67 3.42 18.18
C ILE A 215 37.86 3.03 17.32
N GLY A 216 37.79 3.23 16.00
CA GLY A 216 38.93 3.11 15.08
C GLY A 216 38.77 2.08 13.98
N THR A 217 38.14 0.93 14.21
CA THR A 217 38.02 -0.13 13.19
C THR A 217 36.59 -0.69 13.08
N VAL A 218 36.28 -1.24 11.90
CA VAL A 218 34.99 -1.94 11.65
C VAL A 218 34.97 -3.26 12.44
N GLU A 219 36.10 -3.95 12.54
CA GLU A 219 36.22 -5.21 13.28
C GLU A 219 35.83 -5.03 14.76
N GLU A 220 36.43 -4.03 15.44
CA GLU A 220 36.10 -3.71 16.83
C GLU A 220 34.64 -3.28 17.00
N ALA A 221 34.08 -2.54 16.01
CA ALA A 221 32.67 -2.13 16.04
C ALA A 221 31.72 -3.34 15.89
N CYS A 222 32.05 -4.29 15.02
CA CYS A 222 31.30 -5.53 14.86
C CYS A 222 31.31 -6.36 16.14
N ASP A 223 32.48 -6.52 16.75
CA ASP A 223 32.63 -7.26 18.02
C ASP A 223 31.81 -6.64 19.16
N MET A 224 31.85 -5.30 19.30
CA MET A 224 31.09 -4.58 20.33
C MET A 224 29.58 -4.73 20.14
N LEU A 225 29.08 -4.85 18.90
CA LEU A 225 27.67 -5.04 18.58
C LEU A 225 27.26 -6.51 18.51
N ASN A 226 28.20 -7.44 18.76
CA ASN A 226 27.99 -8.88 18.68
C ASN A 226 27.50 -9.33 17.29
N ILE A 227 28.08 -8.72 16.24
CA ILE A 227 27.79 -8.95 14.82
C ILE A 227 29.09 -9.48 14.18
N THR A 228 28.95 -10.46 13.28
CA THR A 228 30.10 -10.94 12.52
C THR A 228 30.44 -10.01 11.34
N GLU A 229 31.70 -9.89 10.97
CA GLU A 229 32.11 -9.15 9.76
C GLU A 229 31.35 -9.63 8.51
N GLN A 230 31.12 -10.95 8.43
CA GLN A 230 30.34 -11.51 7.31
C GLN A 230 28.90 -10.96 7.25
N GLN A 231 28.25 -10.73 8.39
CA GLN A 231 26.92 -10.11 8.45
C GLN A 231 26.96 -8.65 7.99
N TYR A 232 28.00 -7.92 8.37
CA TYR A 232 28.21 -6.55 7.90
C TYR A 232 28.44 -6.49 6.38
N GLU A 233 29.33 -7.32 5.83
CA GLU A 233 29.61 -7.38 4.40
C GLU A 233 28.37 -7.81 3.58
N ASN A 234 27.57 -8.76 4.09
CA ASN A 234 26.34 -9.17 3.46
C ASN A 234 25.31 -8.02 3.42
N ALA A 235 25.18 -7.25 4.50
CA ALA A 235 24.29 -6.10 4.56
C ALA A 235 24.72 -5.00 3.58
N LYS A 236 26.04 -4.73 3.50
CA LYS A 236 26.60 -3.76 2.56
C LYS A 236 26.39 -4.16 1.10
N ALA A 237 26.61 -5.43 0.75
CA ALA A 237 26.38 -5.98 -0.57
C ALA A 237 24.89 -5.92 -0.98
N LEU A 238 23.98 -6.05 -0.01
CA LEU A 238 22.56 -5.89 -0.25
C LEU A 238 22.22 -4.45 -0.68
N LEU A 239 22.75 -3.46 0.05
CA LEU A 239 22.52 -2.04 -0.25
C LEU A 239 23.14 -1.61 -1.58
N GLU A 240 24.30 -2.13 -1.95
CA GLU A 240 24.95 -1.83 -3.23
C GLU A 240 24.14 -2.35 -4.43
N LYS A 241 23.44 -3.47 -4.29
CA LYS A 241 22.56 -4.01 -5.33
C LYS A 241 21.34 -3.15 -5.56
N THR A 242 20.81 -2.55 -4.51
CA THR A 242 19.60 -1.70 -4.59
C THR A 242 19.87 -0.34 -5.26
N LEU A 243 21.11 0.16 -5.17
CA LEU A 243 21.52 1.42 -5.81
C LEU A 243 21.79 1.30 -7.33
N THR A 244 21.76 0.08 -7.89
CA THR A 244 22.08 -0.21 -9.30
C THR A 244 20.85 -0.55 -10.16
N VAL A 245 19.64 -0.48 -9.61
CA VAL A 245 18.35 -0.70 -10.28
C VAL A 245 17.57 0.61 -10.31
#